data_9b37decc85ad58e6886b2b238239c4a6
#
_entry.id   9b37decc85ad58e6886b2b238239c4a6
#
_cell.length_a   1.000
_cell.length_b   1.000
_cell.length_c   1.000
_cell.angle_alpha   90.00
_cell.angle_beta   90.00
_cell.angle_gamma   90.00
#
_symmetry.space_group_name_H-M   'P 1'
#
loop_
_entity.id
_entity.type
_entity.pdbx_description
1 polymer ?
#
loop_
_entity_poly.entity_id
_entity_poly.type
_entity_poly.pdbx_seq_one_letter_code
_entity_poly.pdbx_strand_id
1 'polypeptide(L)'
;MTSSEPSSPSQPFPNLGDVITTDDVSQKNNGKYTADYVNWCRTMHLLHQFAPGFQFALATAPGGGHVWKAPNETGYVVGYFIGPDRQTTPHFPQAVMDNRNNAVPFEKVSARDLTDSHRRCLCTAAAAQFGLAWQLWAREEVENPHREEKKAKPLPGPSVAGVSKDEQPLSDSERSFLLKWIGDMPQDNREAFCKAFRSKFNLAANAKVAPAITSKKHEAWIQAVMNEYA
;
A
#
# COMPACT_ATOMS: atom_id res chain seq x y z
N MET A 1 -37.21 11.60 40.77
CA MET A 1 -35.75 11.39 40.75
C MET A 1 -35.48 10.11 39.99
N THR A 2 -35.19 10.26 38.69
CA THR A 2 -34.88 9.11 37.83
C THR A 2 -33.37 8.94 37.86
N SER A 3 -32.92 7.85 38.51
CA SER A 3 -31.54 7.42 38.53
C SER A 3 -31.13 7.02 37.12
N SER A 4 -30.29 7.80 36.48
CA SER A 4 -29.57 7.42 35.27
C SER A 4 -28.52 6.39 35.66
N GLU A 5 -28.70 5.14 35.24
CA GLU A 5 -27.65 4.14 35.34
C GLU A 5 -26.41 4.58 34.55
N PRO A 6 -25.21 4.36 35.08
CA PRO A 6 -23.99 4.62 34.34
C PRO A 6 -23.94 3.71 33.13
N SER A 7 -23.86 4.29 31.93
CA SER A 7 -23.64 3.56 30.68
C SER A 7 -22.38 2.71 30.80
N SER A 8 -22.51 1.41 30.57
CA SER A 8 -21.38 0.48 30.51
C SER A 8 -20.30 1.04 29.57
N PRO A 9 -19.00 0.91 29.89
CA PRO A 9 -17.95 1.38 29.01
C PRO A 9 -18.09 0.71 27.64
N SER A 10 -18.16 1.53 26.60
CA SER A 10 -18.23 1.04 25.22
C SER A 10 -17.05 0.11 24.94
N GLN A 11 -17.31 -1.10 24.48
CA GLN A 11 -16.23 -2.00 24.09
C GLN A 11 -15.37 -1.34 22.98
N PRO A 12 -14.03 -1.41 23.10
CA PRO A 12 -13.18 -0.87 22.05
C PRO A 12 -13.42 -1.59 20.72
N PHE A 13 -13.31 -0.86 19.61
CA PHE A 13 -13.40 -1.47 18.28
C PHE A 13 -12.32 -2.55 18.11
N PRO A 14 -12.63 -3.68 17.45
CA PRO A 14 -11.66 -4.75 17.23
C PRO A 14 -10.46 -4.25 16.40
N ASN A 15 -9.25 -4.67 16.77
CA ASN A 15 -8.07 -4.43 15.96
C ASN A 15 -7.80 -5.67 15.09
N LEU A 16 -7.85 -5.50 13.77
CA LEU A 16 -7.66 -6.55 12.77
C LEU A 16 -6.39 -6.35 11.93
N GLY A 17 -5.42 -5.57 12.43
CA GLY A 17 -4.20 -5.24 11.70
C GLY A 17 -3.34 -6.43 11.29
N ASP A 18 -3.40 -7.53 12.07
CA ASP A 18 -2.52 -8.68 11.91
C ASP A 18 -3.28 -9.97 11.52
N VAL A 19 -4.58 -9.86 11.11
CA VAL A 19 -5.38 -11.07 10.85
C VAL A 19 -5.25 -11.62 9.43
N ILE A 20 -4.76 -10.82 8.47
CA ILE A 20 -4.56 -11.28 7.10
C ILE A 20 -3.29 -12.13 6.97
N THR A 21 -3.38 -13.14 6.13
CA THR A 21 -2.26 -14.01 5.72
C THR A 21 -1.98 -13.84 4.23
N THR A 22 -0.91 -14.45 3.73
CA THR A 22 -0.61 -14.48 2.28
C THR A 22 -1.72 -15.10 1.45
N ASP A 23 -2.48 -16.05 2.01
CA ASP A 23 -3.58 -16.73 1.33
C ASP A 23 -4.82 -15.83 1.13
N ASP A 24 -4.90 -14.73 1.89
CA ASP A 24 -5.97 -13.75 1.79
C ASP A 24 -5.73 -12.73 0.67
N VAL A 25 -4.48 -12.65 0.20
CA VAL A 25 -4.03 -11.64 -0.76
C VAL A 25 -4.16 -12.15 -2.18
N SER A 26 -4.89 -11.41 -3.00
CA SER A 26 -5.02 -11.63 -4.44
C SER A 26 -4.22 -10.58 -5.20
N GLN A 27 -3.73 -10.93 -6.38
CA GLN A 27 -3.02 -10.00 -7.26
C GLN A 27 -3.87 -9.62 -8.46
N LYS A 28 -3.91 -8.34 -8.79
CA LYS A 28 -4.51 -7.81 -10.00
C LYS A 28 -3.43 -7.17 -10.85
N ASN A 29 -3.21 -7.75 -12.03
CA ASN A 29 -2.27 -7.21 -13.01
C ASN A 29 -3.02 -6.32 -14.01
N ASN A 30 -2.64 -5.04 -14.09
CA ASN A 30 -3.17 -4.08 -15.05
C ASN A 30 -2.20 -3.81 -16.21
N GLY A 31 -1.22 -4.69 -16.44
CA GLY A 31 -0.22 -4.60 -17.52
C GLY A 31 0.95 -3.66 -17.21
N LYS A 32 0.73 -2.58 -16.49
CA LYS A 32 1.78 -1.63 -16.08
C LYS A 32 2.19 -1.78 -14.62
N TYR A 33 1.34 -2.40 -13.84
CA TYR A 33 1.53 -2.47 -12.40
C TYR A 33 0.67 -3.62 -11.83
N THR A 34 1.19 -4.31 -10.84
CA THR A 34 0.50 -5.38 -10.11
C THR A 34 0.10 -4.87 -8.75
N ALA A 35 -1.20 -4.88 -8.44
CA ALA A 35 -1.73 -4.52 -7.13
C ALA A 35 -2.05 -5.75 -6.31
N ASP A 36 -1.56 -5.77 -5.08
CA ASP A 36 -1.97 -6.73 -4.06
C ASP A 36 -3.24 -6.20 -3.37
N TYR A 37 -4.25 -7.03 -3.20
CA TYR A 37 -5.49 -6.64 -2.53
C TYR A 37 -6.18 -7.82 -1.85
N VAL A 38 -6.97 -7.53 -0.83
CA VAL A 38 -7.93 -8.50 -0.26
C VAL A 38 -9.28 -8.30 -0.95
N ASN A 39 -9.81 -9.37 -1.55
CA ASN A 39 -11.11 -9.32 -2.21
C ASN A 39 -12.21 -8.94 -1.20
N TRP A 40 -13.21 -8.16 -1.63
CA TRP A 40 -14.31 -7.71 -0.77
C TRP A 40 -15.07 -8.87 -0.10
N CYS A 41 -15.23 -10.01 -0.78
CA CYS A 41 -15.86 -11.21 -0.17
C CYS A 41 -14.99 -11.76 0.97
N ARG A 42 -13.66 -11.77 0.79
CA ARG A 42 -12.73 -12.19 1.83
C ARG A 42 -12.70 -11.20 2.98
N THR A 43 -12.73 -9.89 2.68
CA THR A 43 -12.89 -8.83 3.69
C THR A 43 -14.14 -9.08 4.55
N MET A 44 -15.29 -9.35 3.94
CA MET A 44 -16.51 -9.67 4.67
C MET A 44 -16.39 -10.93 5.52
N HIS A 45 -15.77 -11.98 4.99
CA HIS A 45 -15.54 -13.21 5.73
C HIS A 45 -14.67 -12.97 6.98
N LEU A 46 -13.58 -12.23 6.83
CA LEU A 46 -12.69 -11.87 7.95
C LEU A 46 -13.42 -10.99 8.99
N LEU A 47 -14.24 -10.05 8.54
CA LEU A 47 -15.06 -9.25 9.45
C LEU A 47 -16.06 -10.12 10.23
N HIS A 48 -16.74 -11.08 9.59
CA HIS A 48 -17.64 -12.00 10.31
C HIS A 48 -16.88 -12.87 11.34
N GLN A 49 -15.65 -13.23 11.05
CA GLN A 49 -14.82 -14.06 11.91
C GLN A 49 -14.24 -13.29 13.10
N PHE A 50 -13.68 -12.09 12.84
CA PHE A 50 -12.86 -11.35 13.81
C PHE A 50 -13.52 -10.08 14.37
N ALA A 51 -14.64 -9.64 13.75
CA ALA A 51 -15.47 -8.53 14.22
C ALA A 51 -16.96 -8.96 14.22
N PRO A 52 -17.33 -10.06 14.91
CA PRO A 52 -18.69 -10.58 14.87
C PRO A 52 -19.69 -9.51 15.37
N GLY A 53 -20.82 -9.41 14.66
CA GLY A 53 -21.87 -8.44 14.98
C GLY A 53 -21.69 -7.06 14.37
N PHE A 54 -20.52 -6.74 13.80
CA PHE A 54 -20.34 -5.51 13.02
C PHE A 54 -20.95 -5.66 11.61
N GLN A 55 -21.75 -4.66 11.21
CA GLN A 55 -22.41 -4.60 9.91
C GLN A 55 -21.97 -3.34 9.17
N PHE A 56 -21.56 -3.48 7.90
CA PHE A 56 -21.24 -2.34 7.06
C PHE A 56 -22.52 -1.72 6.49
N ALA A 57 -22.59 -0.39 6.50
CA ALA A 57 -23.69 0.37 5.93
C ALA A 57 -23.18 1.62 5.17
N LEU A 58 -23.96 2.06 4.19
CA LEU A 58 -23.77 3.38 3.58
C LEU A 58 -24.72 4.38 4.22
N ALA A 59 -24.21 5.56 4.54
CA ALA A 59 -25.04 6.68 5.02
C ALA A 59 -25.97 7.18 3.93
N THR A 60 -27.20 7.54 4.32
CA THR A 60 -28.17 8.14 3.42
C THR A 60 -27.80 9.59 3.14
N ALA A 61 -27.74 9.97 1.87
CA ALA A 61 -27.51 11.35 1.45
C ALA A 61 -28.74 12.25 1.74
N PRO A 62 -28.56 13.58 1.89
CA PRO A 62 -29.66 14.51 2.19
C PRO A 62 -30.82 14.46 1.18
N GLY A 63 -30.55 14.14 -0.08
CA GLY A 63 -31.55 13.96 -1.14
C GLY A 63 -32.17 12.56 -1.24
N GLY A 64 -31.84 11.66 -0.30
CA GLY A 64 -32.17 10.23 -0.37
C GLY A 64 -31.11 9.43 -1.15
N GLY A 65 -31.20 8.09 -1.09
CA GLY A 65 -30.17 7.21 -1.67
C GLY A 65 -28.84 7.27 -0.91
N HIS A 66 -27.76 6.79 -1.56
CA HIS A 66 -26.45 6.62 -0.90
C HIS A 66 -25.31 7.36 -1.61
N VAL A 67 -25.60 8.12 -2.68
CA VAL A 67 -24.59 8.91 -3.38
C VAL A 67 -24.70 10.35 -2.95
N TRP A 68 -23.59 10.90 -2.48
CA TRP A 68 -23.42 12.28 -2.08
C TRP A 68 -22.76 13.06 -3.20
N LYS A 69 -23.08 14.35 -3.30
CA LYS A 69 -22.49 15.25 -4.29
C LYS A 69 -21.37 16.06 -3.66
N ALA A 70 -20.18 15.97 -4.23
CA ALA A 70 -19.03 16.76 -3.83
C ALA A 70 -19.06 18.18 -4.43
N PRO A 71 -18.30 19.15 -3.89
CA PRO A 71 -18.25 20.54 -4.41
C PRO A 71 -17.86 20.65 -5.90
N ASN A 72 -17.09 19.70 -6.40
CA ASN A 72 -16.67 19.63 -7.81
C ASN A 72 -17.63 18.82 -8.70
N GLU A 73 -18.88 18.66 -8.27
CA GLU A 73 -19.95 17.96 -8.99
C GLU A 73 -19.75 16.45 -9.16
N THR A 74 -18.77 15.84 -8.48
CA THR A 74 -18.56 14.38 -8.54
C THR A 74 -19.31 13.65 -7.44
N GLY A 75 -19.56 12.33 -7.64
CA GLY A 75 -20.24 11.48 -6.67
C GLY A 75 -19.26 10.86 -5.65
N TYR A 76 -19.73 10.70 -4.41
CA TYR A 76 -19.06 9.88 -3.41
C TYR A 76 -20.08 9.15 -2.54
N VAL A 77 -19.65 8.08 -1.88
CA VAL A 77 -20.42 7.37 -0.87
C VAL A 77 -19.76 7.56 0.51
N VAL A 78 -20.54 7.38 1.56
CA VAL A 78 -20.06 7.50 2.94
C VAL A 78 -20.40 6.20 3.65
N GLY A 79 -19.37 5.43 4.02
CA GLY A 79 -19.51 4.15 4.72
C GLY A 79 -19.23 4.25 6.21
N TYR A 80 -19.81 3.34 6.98
CA TYR A 80 -19.55 3.18 8.40
C TYR A 80 -19.92 1.76 8.83
N PHE A 81 -19.50 1.36 10.01
CA PHE A 81 -19.92 0.10 10.62
C PHE A 81 -20.85 0.36 11.81
N ILE A 82 -21.80 -0.54 11.96
CA ILE A 82 -22.72 -0.60 13.11
C ILE A 82 -22.29 -1.80 13.94
N GLY A 83 -21.87 -1.58 15.18
CA GLY A 83 -21.46 -2.63 16.10
C GLY A 83 -22.64 -3.33 16.80
N PRO A 84 -22.35 -4.39 17.58
CA PRO A 84 -23.36 -5.18 18.31
C PRO A 84 -24.26 -4.32 19.20
N ASP A 85 -23.71 -3.31 19.85
CA ASP A 85 -24.42 -2.40 20.76
C ASP A 85 -25.03 -1.19 20.05
N ARG A 86 -25.22 -1.28 18.73
CA ARG A 86 -25.67 -0.18 17.84
C ARG A 86 -24.76 1.05 17.84
N GLN A 87 -23.57 0.95 18.42
CA GLN A 87 -22.54 1.97 18.25
C GLN A 87 -22.10 2.04 16.79
N THR A 88 -21.77 3.22 16.29
CA THR A 88 -21.32 3.39 14.93
C THR A 88 -19.85 3.83 14.91
N THR A 89 -19.09 3.34 13.92
CA THR A 89 -17.77 3.87 13.67
C THR A 89 -17.85 5.26 13.05
N PRO A 90 -16.78 6.05 13.06
CA PRO A 90 -16.69 7.27 12.27
C PRO A 90 -17.02 7.02 10.79
N HIS A 91 -17.63 8.01 10.16
CA HIS A 91 -17.97 7.97 8.75
C HIS A 91 -16.71 8.03 7.88
N PHE A 92 -16.67 7.22 6.84
CA PHE A 92 -15.55 7.12 5.90
C PHE A 92 -16.02 7.45 4.48
N PRO A 93 -15.55 8.55 3.86
CA PRO A 93 -15.94 8.93 2.50
C PRO A 93 -15.12 8.13 1.48
N GLN A 94 -15.80 7.71 0.39
CA GLN A 94 -15.19 7.02 -0.73
C GLN A 94 -15.72 7.61 -2.04
N ALA A 95 -14.83 8.13 -2.89
CA ALA A 95 -15.22 8.65 -4.21
C ALA A 95 -15.82 7.53 -5.08
N VAL A 96 -16.85 7.86 -5.84
CA VAL A 96 -17.30 7.01 -6.95
C VAL A 96 -16.33 7.18 -8.11
N MET A 97 -15.73 6.08 -8.55
CA MET A 97 -14.66 6.11 -9.55
C MET A 97 -14.95 5.13 -10.68
N ASP A 98 -14.52 5.52 -11.88
CA ASP A 98 -14.51 4.66 -13.05
C ASP A 98 -13.38 3.59 -12.98
N ASN A 99 -13.28 2.77 -14.02
CA ASN A 99 -12.24 1.73 -14.14
C ASN A 99 -10.81 2.27 -14.31
N ARG A 100 -10.65 3.58 -14.48
CA ARG A 100 -9.36 4.28 -14.56
C ARG A 100 -9.05 5.10 -13.31
N ASN A 101 -9.85 4.91 -12.25
CA ASN A 101 -9.80 5.67 -10.99
C ASN A 101 -10.13 7.17 -11.13
N ASN A 102 -10.79 7.61 -12.20
CA ASN A 102 -11.27 8.97 -12.29
C ASN A 102 -12.60 9.11 -11.53
N ALA A 103 -12.79 10.21 -10.82
CA ALA A 103 -14.04 10.50 -10.13
C ALA A 103 -15.19 10.67 -11.13
N VAL A 104 -16.32 10.00 -10.89
CA VAL A 104 -17.50 10.03 -11.76
C VAL A 104 -18.37 11.24 -11.41
N PRO A 105 -18.82 12.07 -12.39
CA PRO A 105 -19.79 13.12 -12.15
C PRO A 105 -21.06 12.58 -11.49
N PHE A 106 -21.60 13.29 -10.51
CA PHE A 106 -22.75 12.85 -9.70
C PHE A 106 -23.93 12.40 -10.57
N GLU A 107 -24.28 13.19 -11.58
CA GLU A 107 -25.40 12.93 -12.49
C GLU A 107 -25.17 11.71 -13.43
N LYS A 108 -23.93 11.19 -13.49
CA LYS A 108 -23.57 10.06 -14.34
C LYS A 108 -23.32 8.78 -13.55
N VAL A 109 -23.49 8.82 -12.23
CA VAL A 109 -23.29 7.63 -11.39
C VAL A 109 -24.34 6.58 -11.72
N SER A 110 -23.89 5.45 -12.24
CA SER A 110 -24.75 4.30 -12.52
C SER A 110 -24.91 3.40 -11.28
N ALA A 111 -25.89 2.50 -11.34
CA ALA A 111 -26.06 1.48 -10.29
C ALA A 111 -24.82 0.57 -10.16
N ARG A 112 -24.09 0.33 -11.26
CA ARG A 112 -22.85 -0.43 -11.23
C ARG A 112 -21.75 0.33 -10.49
N ASP A 113 -21.57 1.62 -10.78
CA ASP A 113 -20.59 2.47 -10.09
C ASP A 113 -20.87 2.52 -8.59
N LEU A 114 -22.15 2.62 -8.21
CA LEU A 114 -22.56 2.56 -6.81
C LEU A 114 -22.19 1.22 -6.17
N THR A 115 -22.45 0.09 -6.85
CA THR A 115 -22.11 -1.24 -6.34
C THR A 115 -20.61 -1.43 -6.15
N ASP A 116 -19.82 -0.98 -7.12
CA ASP A 116 -18.35 -1.10 -7.05
C ASP A 116 -17.79 -0.16 -5.97
N SER A 117 -18.36 1.05 -5.82
CA SER A 117 -17.98 1.99 -4.75
C SER A 117 -18.37 1.49 -3.36
N HIS A 118 -19.52 0.82 -3.21
CA HIS A 118 -19.92 0.16 -1.96
C HIS A 118 -18.88 -0.88 -1.52
N ARG A 119 -18.46 -1.77 -2.43
CA ARG A 119 -17.45 -2.80 -2.15
C ARG A 119 -16.09 -2.21 -1.80
N ARG A 120 -15.68 -1.17 -2.53
CA ARG A 120 -14.43 -0.47 -2.27
C ARG A 120 -14.48 0.28 -0.93
N CYS A 121 -15.58 0.97 -0.65
CA CYS A 121 -15.80 1.66 0.61
C CYS A 121 -15.77 0.69 1.81
N LEU A 122 -16.37 -0.48 1.69
CA LEU A 122 -16.28 -1.54 2.69
C LEU A 122 -14.82 -1.88 3.01
N CYS A 123 -13.99 -2.15 1.99
CA CYS A 123 -12.59 -2.54 2.19
C CYS A 123 -11.76 -1.40 2.79
N THR A 124 -11.92 -0.18 2.29
CA THR A 124 -11.17 1.00 2.79
C THR A 124 -11.62 1.40 4.18
N ALA A 125 -12.91 1.35 4.48
CA ALA A 125 -13.44 1.62 5.81
C ALA A 125 -13.00 0.54 6.82
N ALA A 126 -12.96 -0.74 6.44
CA ALA A 126 -12.44 -1.81 7.29
C ALA A 126 -10.95 -1.61 7.62
N ALA A 127 -10.15 -1.17 6.65
CA ALA A 127 -8.76 -0.83 6.88
C ALA A 127 -8.61 0.37 7.83
N ALA A 128 -9.39 1.43 7.62
CA ALA A 128 -9.30 2.65 8.42
C ALA A 128 -9.82 2.46 9.86
N GLN A 129 -10.89 1.68 10.06
CA GLN A 129 -11.56 1.55 11.36
C GLN A 129 -11.04 0.39 12.19
N PHE A 130 -10.65 -0.71 11.56
CA PHE A 130 -10.21 -1.93 12.23
C PHE A 130 -8.77 -2.32 11.91
N GLY A 131 -8.10 -1.62 11.00
CA GLY A 131 -6.75 -1.97 10.55
C GLY A 131 -6.71 -3.16 9.58
N LEU A 132 -7.86 -3.68 9.11
CA LEU A 132 -7.90 -4.86 8.25
C LEU A 132 -7.19 -4.61 6.90
N ALA A 133 -6.12 -5.35 6.64
CA ALA A 133 -5.31 -5.23 5.43
C ALA A 133 -4.68 -3.83 5.20
N TRP A 134 -4.47 -3.06 6.26
CA TRP A 134 -3.91 -1.70 6.19
C TRP A 134 -2.58 -1.64 5.45
N GLN A 135 -1.75 -2.70 5.56
CA GLN A 135 -0.44 -2.77 4.92
C GLN A 135 -0.52 -2.69 3.38
N LEU A 136 -1.57 -3.28 2.80
CA LEU A 136 -1.78 -3.27 1.36
C LEU A 136 -2.19 -1.87 0.87
N TRP A 137 -3.06 -1.18 1.63
CA TRP A 137 -3.45 0.19 1.34
C TRP A 137 -2.28 1.17 1.49
N ALA A 138 -1.44 0.99 2.53
CA ALA A 138 -0.24 1.79 2.72
C ALA A 138 0.74 1.64 1.54
N ARG A 139 0.87 0.43 0.99
CA ARG A 139 1.69 0.16 -0.18
C ARG A 139 1.10 0.78 -1.46
N GLU A 140 -0.22 0.66 -1.68
CA GLU A 140 -0.92 1.28 -2.81
C GLU A 140 -0.72 2.80 -2.84
N GLU A 141 -0.77 3.46 -1.68
CA GLU A 141 -0.52 4.90 -1.57
C GLU A 141 0.90 5.32 -1.99
N VAL A 142 1.90 4.49 -1.72
CA VAL A 142 3.31 4.76 -2.06
C VAL A 142 3.59 4.46 -3.54
N GLU A 143 3.02 3.39 -4.08
CA GLU A 143 3.31 2.87 -5.42
C GLU A 143 2.33 3.38 -6.50
N ASN A 144 1.35 4.22 -6.15
CA ASN A 144 0.34 4.73 -7.09
C ASN A 144 0.97 5.66 -8.15
N PRO A 145 1.03 5.25 -9.44
CA PRO A 145 1.66 6.04 -10.50
C PRO A 145 0.86 7.30 -10.88
N HIS A 146 -0.37 7.45 -10.38
CA HIS A 146 -1.23 8.62 -10.59
C HIS A 146 -1.18 9.61 -9.41
N ARG A 147 -0.37 9.33 -8.39
CA ARG A 147 -0.11 10.30 -7.34
C ARG A 147 0.63 11.46 -7.98
N GLU A 148 0.04 12.66 -7.96
CA GLU A 148 0.78 13.87 -8.31
C GLU A 148 2.08 13.88 -7.52
N GLU A 149 3.23 13.97 -8.22
CA GLU A 149 4.54 14.12 -7.61
C GLU A 149 4.63 15.46 -6.86
N LYS A 150 3.89 15.59 -5.76
CA LYS A 150 4.34 16.46 -4.69
C LYS A 150 5.58 15.76 -4.15
N LYS A 151 6.75 16.30 -4.50
CA LYS A 151 8.02 15.93 -3.87
C LYS A 151 7.83 15.93 -2.36
N ALA A 152 7.31 14.81 -1.85
CA ALA A 152 7.20 14.57 -0.42
C ALA A 152 8.64 14.50 0.07
N LYS A 153 9.04 15.45 0.91
CA LYS A 153 10.20 15.22 1.78
C LYS A 153 10.03 13.83 2.39
N PRO A 154 11.06 12.97 2.35
CA PRO A 154 10.98 11.67 3.00
C PRO A 154 10.50 11.90 4.43
N LEU A 155 9.40 11.25 4.81
CA LEU A 155 9.05 11.12 6.22
C LEU A 155 10.28 10.49 6.89
N PRO A 156 10.80 11.04 7.99
CA PRO A 156 11.85 10.39 8.73
C PRO A 156 11.29 9.03 9.18
N GLY A 157 11.78 7.97 8.54
CA GLY A 157 11.61 6.62 9.07
C GLY A 157 12.19 6.55 10.47
N PRO A 158 11.82 5.56 11.29
CA PRO A 158 12.37 5.43 12.62
C PRO A 158 13.90 5.49 12.49
N SER A 159 14.49 6.52 13.07
CA SER A 159 15.93 6.73 13.09
C SER A 159 16.58 5.54 13.78
N VAL A 160 17.10 4.62 12.99
CA VAL A 160 18.10 3.67 13.48
C VAL A 160 19.38 4.48 13.60
N ALA A 161 19.57 5.08 14.77
CA ALA A 161 20.78 5.77 15.10
C ALA A 161 21.94 4.78 14.99
N GLY A 162 22.83 4.97 13.99
CA GLY A 162 24.10 4.27 13.94
C GLY A 162 24.51 3.61 12.64
N VAL A 163 23.70 3.57 11.58
CA VAL A 163 24.15 3.01 10.29
C VAL A 163 24.72 4.14 9.44
N SER A 164 25.99 4.03 9.06
CA SER A 164 26.64 4.98 8.15
C SER A 164 25.90 5.01 6.79
N LYS A 165 25.91 6.17 6.08
CA LYS A 165 25.29 6.30 4.75
C LYS A 165 25.72 5.20 3.77
N ASP A 166 26.91 4.69 3.94
CA ASP A 166 27.55 3.68 3.10
C ASP A 166 26.98 2.27 3.30
N GLU A 167 26.36 1.99 4.46
CA GLU A 167 25.80 0.69 4.81
C GLU A 167 24.30 0.57 4.53
N GLN A 168 23.66 1.63 4.04
CA GLN A 168 22.25 1.58 3.67
C GLN A 168 21.99 0.58 2.54
N PRO A 169 20.92 -0.23 2.60
CA PRO A 169 20.60 -1.17 1.54
C PRO A 169 20.23 -0.46 0.25
N LEU A 170 20.54 -1.09 -0.89
CA LEU A 170 20.05 -0.65 -2.20
C LEU A 170 18.56 -0.95 -2.35
N SER A 171 17.85 -0.07 -3.02
CA SER A 171 16.51 -0.37 -3.53
C SER A 171 16.59 -1.38 -4.68
N ASP A 172 15.49 -2.08 -4.95
CA ASP A 172 15.43 -3.06 -6.04
C ASP A 172 15.68 -2.43 -7.42
N SER A 173 15.26 -1.19 -7.63
CA SER A 173 15.50 -0.45 -8.88
C SER A 173 16.97 -0.08 -9.08
N GLU A 174 17.64 0.40 -8.05
CA GLU A 174 19.08 0.71 -8.09
C GLU A 174 19.90 -0.54 -8.32
N ARG A 175 19.57 -1.61 -7.60
CA ARG A 175 20.24 -2.91 -7.77
C ARG A 175 20.04 -3.47 -9.18
N SER A 176 18.83 -3.41 -9.71
CA SER A 176 18.51 -3.88 -11.06
C SER A 176 19.26 -3.09 -12.13
N PHE A 177 19.39 -1.77 -11.97
CA PHE A 177 20.16 -0.92 -12.85
C PHE A 177 21.64 -1.34 -12.88
N LEU A 178 22.26 -1.54 -11.70
CA LEU A 178 23.67 -1.94 -11.61
C LEU A 178 23.91 -3.34 -12.22
N LEU A 179 23.00 -4.29 -11.94
CA LEU A 179 23.11 -5.64 -12.49
C LEU A 179 22.94 -5.68 -14.00
N LYS A 180 22.04 -4.86 -14.55
CA LYS A 180 21.88 -4.72 -16.00
C LYS A 180 23.15 -4.16 -16.63
N TRP A 181 23.69 -3.06 -16.09
CA TRP A 181 24.93 -2.47 -16.57
C TRP A 181 26.09 -3.48 -16.58
N ILE A 182 26.27 -4.25 -15.49
CA ILE A 182 27.28 -5.33 -15.43
C ILE A 182 27.01 -6.43 -16.48
N GLY A 183 25.76 -6.75 -16.74
CA GLY A 183 25.37 -7.75 -17.74
C GLY A 183 25.64 -7.29 -19.17
N ASP A 184 25.52 -5.99 -19.45
CA ASP A 184 25.74 -5.38 -20.77
C ASP A 184 27.22 -5.15 -21.12
N MET A 185 28.15 -5.35 -20.15
CA MET A 185 29.60 -5.24 -20.40
C MET A 185 30.13 -6.33 -21.35
N PRO A 186 31.16 -6.02 -22.17
CA PRO A 186 31.98 -7.03 -22.83
C PRO A 186 32.52 -8.05 -21.84
N GLN A 187 32.68 -9.32 -22.24
CA GLN A 187 33.05 -10.39 -21.33
C GLN A 187 34.37 -10.13 -20.59
N ASP A 188 35.38 -9.64 -21.31
CA ASP A 188 36.71 -9.36 -20.71
C ASP A 188 36.62 -8.26 -19.65
N ASN A 189 35.87 -7.18 -19.93
CA ASN A 189 35.67 -6.09 -18.99
C ASN A 189 34.88 -6.55 -17.76
N ARG A 190 33.87 -7.40 -17.96
CA ARG A 190 33.07 -7.96 -16.87
C ARG A 190 33.90 -8.89 -15.97
N GLU A 191 34.80 -9.69 -16.52
CA GLU A 191 35.70 -10.53 -15.74
C GLU A 191 36.68 -9.69 -14.90
N ALA A 192 37.28 -8.66 -15.52
CA ALA A 192 38.16 -7.71 -14.84
C ALA A 192 37.41 -6.95 -13.72
N PHE A 193 36.23 -6.45 -14.00
CA PHE A 193 35.35 -5.81 -13.02
C PHE A 193 35.02 -6.73 -11.85
N CYS A 194 34.58 -7.95 -12.12
CA CYS A 194 34.26 -8.93 -11.08
C CYS A 194 35.46 -9.25 -10.18
N LYS A 195 36.66 -9.32 -10.76
CA LYS A 195 37.91 -9.54 -10.00
C LYS A 195 38.20 -8.31 -9.11
N ALA A 196 38.08 -7.09 -9.64
CA ALA A 196 38.30 -5.87 -8.89
C ALA A 196 37.27 -5.69 -7.77
N PHE A 197 35.99 -5.99 -8.01
CA PHE A 197 34.93 -5.96 -7.00
C PHE A 197 35.21 -6.91 -5.85
N ARG A 198 35.56 -8.18 -6.14
CA ARG A 198 35.93 -9.15 -5.11
C ARG A 198 37.09 -8.68 -4.26
N SER A 199 38.13 -8.16 -4.88
CA SER A 199 39.29 -7.61 -4.18
C SER A 199 38.92 -6.43 -3.29
N LYS A 200 38.12 -5.48 -3.80
CA LYS A 200 37.71 -4.28 -3.07
C LYS A 200 36.90 -4.59 -1.82
N PHE A 201 36.03 -5.59 -1.91
CA PHE A 201 35.09 -5.93 -0.83
C PHE A 201 35.44 -7.21 -0.08
N ASN A 202 36.68 -7.67 -0.21
CA ASN A 202 37.24 -8.86 0.47
C ASN A 202 36.38 -10.12 0.29
N LEU A 203 35.87 -10.36 -0.90
CA LEU A 203 35.08 -11.56 -1.22
C LEU A 203 36.01 -12.70 -1.66
N ALA A 204 35.55 -13.93 -1.44
CA ALA A 204 36.30 -15.12 -1.94
C ALA A 204 36.43 -15.06 -3.48
N ALA A 205 37.50 -15.61 -4.02
CA ALA A 205 37.84 -15.58 -5.46
C ALA A 205 36.71 -16.19 -6.33
N ASN A 206 35.96 -17.16 -5.81
CA ASN A 206 34.84 -17.83 -6.47
C ASN A 206 33.47 -17.25 -6.11
N ALA A 207 33.40 -16.19 -5.29
CA ALA A 207 32.11 -15.59 -4.89
C ALA A 207 31.39 -14.98 -6.08
N LYS A 208 30.06 -15.20 -6.15
CA LYS A 208 29.21 -14.52 -7.15
C LYS A 208 29.05 -13.05 -6.78
N VAL A 209 29.40 -12.13 -7.70
CA VAL A 209 29.37 -10.68 -7.47
C VAL A 209 27.93 -10.14 -7.38
N ALA A 210 27.03 -10.60 -8.25
CA ALA A 210 25.65 -10.11 -8.30
C ALA A 210 24.88 -10.22 -6.96
N PRO A 211 24.93 -11.32 -6.19
CA PRO A 211 24.32 -11.40 -4.87
C PRO A 211 24.98 -10.50 -3.82
N ALA A 212 26.26 -10.16 -4.00
CA ALA A 212 27.04 -9.36 -3.06
C ALA A 212 26.75 -7.84 -3.18
N ILE A 213 26.14 -7.39 -4.26
CA ILE A 213 25.74 -5.98 -4.46
C ILE A 213 24.47 -5.70 -3.67
N THR A 214 24.60 -5.18 -2.44
CA THR A 214 23.48 -5.03 -1.50
C THR A 214 23.35 -3.65 -0.84
N SER A 215 24.38 -2.79 -0.91
CA SER A 215 24.42 -1.54 -0.15
C SER A 215 24.90 -0.34 -1.00
N LYS A 216 24.63 0.87 -0.49
CA LYS A 216 25.08 2.13 -1.09
C LYS A 216 26.61 2.22 -1.25
N LYS A 217 27.36 1.57 -0.40
CA LYS A 217 28.82 1.43 -0.53
C LYS A 217 29.23 0.71 -1.82
N HIS A 218 28.50 -0.35 -2.19
CA HIS A 218 28.72 -1.07 -3.43
C HIS A 218 28.36 -0.22 -4.63
N GLU A 219 27.22 0.48 -4.59
CA GLU A 219 26.77 1.38 -5.64
C GLU A 219 27.79 2.49 -5.89
N ALA A 220 28.21 3.22 -4.86
CA ALA A 220 29.16 4.31 -4.96
C ALA A 220 30.47 3.89 -5.59
N TRP A 221 31.00 2.73 -5.22
CA TRP A 221 32.22 2.20 -5.84
C TRP A 221 31.99 1.80 -7.30
N ILE A 222 30.89 1.13 -7.62
CA ILE A 222 30.56 0.76 -9.01
C ILE A 222 30.45 2.01 -9.88
N GLN A 223 29.73 3.05 -9.43
CA GLN A 223 29.58 4.30 -10.15
C GLN A 223 30.93 5.01 -10.39
N ALA A 224 31.84 4.96 -9.42
CA ALA A 224 33.16 5.57 -9.55
C ALA A 224 34.03 4.89 -10.63
N VAL A 225 33.85 3.58 -10.84
CA VAL A 225 34.65 2.81 -11.82
C VAL A 225 33.89 2.53 -13.14
N MET A 226 32.66 3.01 -13.29
CA MET A 226 31.81 2.73 -14.46
C MET A 226 32.52 3.07 -15.78
N ASN A 227 33.20 4.19 -15.84
CA ASN A 227 33.88 4.66 -17.05
C ASN A 227 35.16 3.87 -17.38
N GLU A 228 35.68 3.11 -16.45
CA GLU A 228 36.93 2.32 -16.66
C GLU A 228 36.59 0.96 -17.33
N TYR A 229 35.33 0.50 -17.23
CA TYR A 229 34.89 -0.82 -17.73
C TYR A 229 33.78 -0.70 -18.78
N ALA A 230 33.41 0.52 -19.22
CA ALA A 230 32.37 0.77 -20.23
C ALA A 230 32.80 0.35 -21.64
#